data_a2a69713e7ee713d3c0b73e8bab2fcf6
#
_entry.id   a2a69713e7ee713d3c0b73e8bab2fcf6
#
_cell.length_a   1.000
_cell.length_b   1.000
_cell.length_c   1.000
_cell.angle_alpha   90.00
_cell.angle_beta   90.00
_cell.angle_gamma   90.00
#
_symmetry.space_group_name_H-M   'P 1'
#
loop_
_entity.id
_entity.type
_entity.pdbx_description
1 polymer ?
#
loop_
_entity_poly.entity_id
_entity_poly.type
_entity_poly.pdbx_seq_one_letter_code
_entity_poly.pdbx_strand_id
1 'polypeptide(L)'
;MSKNYWLLKSEPSTWSWQDQVKSKIDMWDGVRNYQAGNNLTKMKKGDQCFFYHSVNEKSIVGIVEVHKEHYPDPTDKSKKFVAIDVKTVKKLKYPVTLDRIKKNQKLKEMPLIKQSRLSVMPLTIDEFNEILKLSNINE
;
A
#
# COMPACT_ATOMS: atom_id res chain seq x y z
N MET A 1 21.63 4.10 -0.69
CA MET A 1 20.89 2.86 -0.53
C MET A 1 19.56 2.93 -1.28
N SER A 2 19.24 1.87 -2.00
CA SER A 2 18.00 1.85 -2.77
C SER A 2 16.81 1.61 -1.86
N LYS A 3 15.73 2.34 -2.10
CA LYS A 3 14.45 2.12 -1.44
C LYS A 3 13.64 1.14 -2.27
N ASN A 4 12.83 0.35 -1.60
CA ASN A 4 11.83 -0.49 -2.26
C ASN A 4 10.47 0.21 -2.19
N TYR A 5 9.57 -0.20 -3.07
CA TYR A 5 8.26 0.39 -3.21
C TYR A 5 7.20 -0.68 -3.10
N TRP A 6 6.09 -0.32 -2.47
CA TRP A 6 5.04 -1.27 -2.13
C TRP A 6 3.67 -0.62 -2.32
N LEU A 7 2.63 -1.44 -2.30
CA LEU A 7 1.25 -0.97 -2.26
C LEU A 7 0.53 -1.73 -1.15
N LEU A 8 -0.18 -0.99 -0.31
CA LEU A 8 -0.96 -1.51 0.80
C LEU A 8 -2.44 -1.23 0.53
N LYS A 9 -3.26 -2.27 0.56
CA LYS A 9 -4.71 -2.13 0.39
C LYS A 9 -5.38 -1.99 1.75
N SER A 10 -6.28 -1.01 1.86
CA SER A 10 -7.09 -0.81 3.04
C SER A 10 -8.55 -0.66 2.65
N GLU A 11 -9.43 -1.29 3.41
CA GLU A 11 -10.87 -1.08 3.26
C GLU A 11 -11.26 0.19 4.02
N PRO A 12 -11.82 1.23 3.32
CA PRO A 12 -12.07 2.51 3.97
C PRO A 12 -13.00 2.46 5.18
N SER A 13 -13.92 1.49 5.21
CA SER A 13 -14.81 1.33 6.37
C SER A 13 -14.08 0.85 7.62
N THR A 14 -12.91 0.23 7.45
CA THR A 14 -12.08 -0.25 8.56
C THR A 14 -10.96 0.74 8.88
N TRP A 15 -10.22 1.18 7.87
CA TRP A 15 -9.11 2.12 8.03
C TRP A 15 -8.99 2.95 6.76
N SER A 16 -9.46 4.20 6.80
CA SER A 16 -9.44 5.09 5.65
C SER A 16 -8.15 5.91 5.60
N TRP A 17 -7.93 6.57 4.45
CA TRP A 17 -6.83 7.53 4.34
C TRP A 17 -6.97 8.65 5.37
N GLN A 18 -8.19 9.10 5.64
CA GLN A 18 -8.43 10.14 6.64
C GLN A 18 -8.03 9.67 8.04
N ASP A 19 -8.32 8.40 8.37
CA ASP A 19 -7.89 7.80 9.63
C ASP A 19 -6.37 7.82 9.74
N GLN A 20 -5.69 7.45 8.65
CA GLN A 20 -4.23 7.42 8.60
C GLN A 20 -3.64 8.82 8.78
N VAL A 21 -4.23 9.84 8.15
CA VAL A 21 -3.77 11.22 8.26
C VAL A 21 -3.92 11.72 9.69
N LYS A 22 -5.04 11.43 10.34
CA LYS A 22 -5.27 11.84 11.73
C LYS A 22 -4.29 11.18 12.68
N SER A 23 -4.01 9.92 12.47
CA SER A 23 -3.10 9.16 13.32
C SER A 23 -1.64 9.53 13.08
N LYS A 24 -1.29 9.91 11.88
CA LYS A 24 0.07 10.22 11.39
C LYS A 24 0.96 8.98 11.33
N ILE A 25 1.12 8.26 12.41
CA ILE A 25 1.87 7.00 12.48
C ILE A 25 0.94 5.98 13.10
N ASP A 26 0.78 4.84 12.45
CA ASP A 26 -0.05 3.77 13.02
C ASP A 26 0.43 2.41 12.55
N MET A 27 -0.05 1.41 13.25
CA MET A 27 0.25 0.02 13.00
C MET A 27 -0.56 -0.48 11.81
N TRP A 28 0.09 -1.19 10.90
CA TRP A 28 -0.56 -1.89 9.80
C TRP A 28 -0.68 -3.36 10.18
N ASP A 29 -1.81 -3.71 10.75
CA ASP A 29 -2.07 -5.03 11.31
C ASP A 29 -3.19 -5.76 10.55
N GLY A 30 -3.53 -6.93 11.02
CA GLY A 30 -4.66 -7.68 10.49
C GLY A 30 -4.39 -8.42 9.18
N VAL A 31 -3.15 -8.43 8.70
CA VAL A 31 -2.79 -9.16 7.48
C VAL A 31 -2.75 -10.65 7.81
N ARG A 32 -3.57 -11.46 7.11
CA ARG A 32 -3.72 -12.89 7.39
C ARG A 32 -3.43 -13.78 6.18
N ASN A 33 -2.97 -13.21 5.09
CA ASN A 33 -2.52 -13.94 3.91
C ASN A 33 -1.01 -14.14 4.00
N TYR A 34 -0.53 -15.36 3.77
CA TYR A 34 0.90 -15.68 3.94
C TYR A 34 1.79 -14.89 2.97
N GLN A 35 1.37 -14.77 1.71
CA GLN A 35 2.14 -14.01 0.73
C GLN A 35 2.24 -12.54 1.13
N ALA A 36 1.12 -11.94 1.53
CA ALA A 36 1.10 -10.56 2.00
C ALA A 36 1.96 -10.38 3.25
N GLY A 37 1.86 -11.31 4.18
CA GLY A 37 2.68 -11.32 5.40
C GLY A 37 4.18 -11.41 5.09
N ASN A 38 4.56 -12.27 4.15
CA ASN A 38 5.95 -12.38 3.71
C ASN A 38 6.43 -11.06 3.09
N ASN A 39 5.57 -10.38 2.34
CA ASN A 39 5.92 -9.07 1.79
C ASN A 39 6.18 -8.05 2.90
N LEU A 40 5.37 -8.06 3.97
CA LEU A 40 5.61 -7.18 5.12
C LEU A 40 6.99 -7.42 5.74
N THR A 41 7.43 -8.67 5.82
CA THR A 41 8.74 -8.99 6.42
C THR A 41 9.91 -8.47 5.60
N LYS A 42 9.69 -8.21 4.32
CA LYS A 42 10.74 -7.69 3.42
C LYS A 42 10.83 -6.18 3.41
N MET A 43 9.85 -5.49 3.99
CA MET A 43 9.83 -4.03 4.02
C MET A 43 10.87 -3.50 4.97
N LYS A 44 11.53 -2.42 4.57
CA LYS A 44 12.56 -1.75 5.36
C LYS A 44 12.14 -0.34 5.71
N LYS A 45 12.60 0.13 6.85
CA LYS A 45 12.34 1.52 7.28
C LYS A 45 12.74 2.48 6.16
N GLY A 46 11.85 3.39 5.80
CA GLY A 46 12.05 4.35 4.72
C GLY A 46 11.47 3.94 3.39
N ASP A 47 11.08 2.66 3.23
CA ASP A 47 10.40 2.22 2.01
C ASP A 47 9.08 2.97 1.87
N GLN A 48 8.71 3.32 0.63
CA GLN A 48 7.47 4.04 0.37
C GLN A 48 6.38 3.10 -0.12
N CYS A 49 5.16 3.36 0.35
CA CYS A 49 4.01 2.51 0.05
C CYS A 49 2.86 3.39 -0.43
N PHE A 50 2.24 2.98 -1.54
CA PHE A 50 0.96 3.57 -1.91
C PHE A 50 -0.13 3.06 -0.97
N PHE A 51 -1.03 3.96 -0.59
CA PHE A 51 -2.21 3.65 0.20
C PHE A 51 -3.40 3.52 -0.75
N TYR A 52 -3.96 2.32 -0.85
CA TYR A 52 -5.03 2.01 -1.80
C TYR A 52 -6.33 1.74 -1.06
N HIS A 53 -7.40 2.45 -1.44
CA HIS A 53 -8.75 2.15 -0.96
C HIS A 53 -9.34 1.03 -1.79
N SER A 54 -9.64 -0.09 -1.13
CA SER A 54 -10.29 -1.23 -1.79
C SER A 54 -11.81 -1.12 -1.67
N VAL A 55 -12.51 -2.02 -2.30
CA VAL A 55 -13.97 -2.20 -2.29
C VAL A 55 -14.68 -1.17 -3.15
N ASN A 56 -15.03 -0.01 -2.62
CA ASN A 56 -15.89 0.93 -3.35
C ASN A 56 -15.15 1.84 -4.31
N GLU A 57 -14.16 2.56 -3.82
CA GLU A 57 -13.45 3.54 -4.65
C GLU A 57 -12.41 2.91 -5.57
N LYS A 58 -11.74 1.87 -5.10
CA LYS A 58 -10.67 1.18 -5.84
C LYS A 58 -9.67 2.17 -6.44
N SER A 59 -9.00 2.91 -5.60
CA SER A 59 -8.04 3.92 -6.05
C SER A 59 -6.90 4.09 -5.06
N ILE A 60 -5.74 4.49 -5.60
CA ILE A 60 -4.59 4.88 -4.81
C ILE A 60 -4.80 6.35 -4.42
N VAL A 61 -4.77 6.64 -3.13
CA VAL A 61 -5.13 7.97 -2.62
C VAL A 61 -3.99 8.70 -1.94
N GLY A 62 -2.97 8.00 -1.51
CA GLY A 62 -1.87 8.65 -0.79
C GLY A 62 -0.63 7.78 -0.70
N ILE A 63 0.38 8.31 -0.01
CA ILE A 63 1.65 7.64 0.22
C ILE A 63 1.93 7.60 1.71
N VAL A 64 2.32 6.42 2.19
CA VAL A 64 2.86 6.25 3.54
C VAL A 64 4.28 5.69 3.43
N GLU A 65 5.02 5.77 4.51
CA GLU A 65 6.40 5.31 4.57
C GLU A 65 6.54 4.31 5.71
N VAL A 66 7.34 3.26 5.52
CA VAL A 66 7.61 2.31 6.60
C VAL A 66 8.35 3.04 7.71
N HIS A 67 7.73 3.13 8.87
CA HIS A 67 8.29 3.80 10.03
C HIS A 67 8.99 2.80 10.97
N LYS A 68 8.44 1.60 11.09
CA LYS A 68 9.02 0.52 11.89
C LYS A 68 8.88 -0.79 11.13
N GLU A 69 9.99 -1.52 11.03
CA GLU A 69 10.02 -2.82 10.36
C GLU A 69 9.20 -3.84 11.12
N HIS A 70 8.92 -4.98 10.50
CA HIS A 70 7.96 -5.96 10.99
C HIS A 70 8.24 -6.41 12.43
N TYR A 71 7.15 -6.71 13.12
CA TYR A 71 7.14 -7.28 14.47
C TYR A 71 5.89 -8.15 14.59
N PRO A 72 5.82 -9.02 15.62
CA PRO A 72 4.61 -9.86 15.74
C PRO A 72 3.35 -9.01 15.83
N ASP A 73 2.35 -9.38 15.03
CA ASP A 73 1.07 -8.68 15.02
C ASP A 73 0.34 -8.95 16.34
N PRO A 74 0.10 -7.92 17.18
CA PRO A 74 -0.55 -8.13 18.47
C PRO A 74 -2.02 -8.57 18.35
N THR A 75 -2.64 -8.43 17.17
CA THR A 75 -4.00 -8.91 16.95
C THR A 75 -4.06 -10.37 16.52
N ASP A 76 -2.90 -10.97 16.24
CA ASP A 76 -2.81 -12.39 15.87
C ASP A 76 -2.39 -13.24 17.06
N LYS A 77 -3.35 -13.92 17.65
CA LYS A 77 -3.11 -14.80 18.80
C LYS A 77 -2.27 -16.02 18.45
N SER A 78 -2.26 -16.44 17.19
CA SER A 78 -1.47 -17.59 16.73
C SER A 78 0.01 -17.28 16.59
N LYS A 79 0.39 -16.01 16.58
CA LYS A 79 1.78 -15.51 16.45
C LYS A 79 2.44 -15.92 15.14
N LYS A 80 1.65 -16.09 14.09
CA LYS A 80 2.14 -16.45 12.75
C LYS A 80 2.34 -15.25 11.85
N PHE A 81 1.63 -14.15 12.10
CA PHE A 81 1.62 -12.99 11.23
C PHE A 81 2.29 -11.79 11.87
N VAL A 82 2.70 -10.85 11.03
CA VAL A 82 3.44 -9.68 11.48
C VAL A 82 2.70 -8.41 11.11
N ALA A 83 3.08 -7.31 11.76
CA ALA A 83 2.62 -5.96 11.46
C ALA A 83 3.84 -5.09 11.20
N ILE A 84 3.61 -3.93 10.63
CA ILE A 84 4.61 -2.87 10.50
C ILE A 84 3.98 -1.57 10.98
N ASP A 85 4.79 -0.56 11.25
CA ASP A 85 4.27 0.79 11.47
C ASP A 85 4.50 1.61 10.22
N VAL A 86 3.51 2.39 9.83
CA VAL A 86 3.58 3.29 8.69
C VAL A 86 3.32 4.72 9.11
N LYS A 87 3.99 5.64 8.43
CA LYS A 87 3.89 7.07 8.67
C LYS A 87 3.28 7.73 7.44
N THR A 88 2.31 8.62 7.66
CA THR A 88 1.71 9.39 6.57
C THR A 88 2.75 10.29 5.92
N VAL A 89 2.87 10.23 4.59
CA VAL A 89 3.77 11.10 3.83
C VAL A 89 2.98 12.21 3.15
N LYS A 90 2.09 11.86 2.22
CA LYS A 90 1.28 12.87 1.53
C LYS A 90 0.10 12.24 0.81
N LYS A 91 -0.94 13.06 0.60
CA LYS A 91 -2.07 12.72 -0.25
C LYS A 91 -1.67 12.92 -1.70
N LEU A 92 -2.12 12.05 -2.61
CA LEU A 92 -1.94 12.27 -4.04
C LEU A 92 -2.81 13.43 -4.49
N LYS A 93 -2.30 14.20 -5.44
CA LYS A 93 -3.06 15.35 -5.99
C LYS A 93 -4.41 14.89 -6.55
N TYR A 94 -4.40 13.82 -7.35
CA TYR A 94 -5.60 13.16 -7.85
C TYR A 94 -5.49 11.68 -7.57
N PRO A 95 -6.55 11.03 -7.07
CA PRO A 95 -6.50 9.58 -6.88
C PRO A 95 -6.28 8.87 -8.20
N VAL A 96 -5.54 7.76 -8.16
CA VAL A 96 -5.30 6.94 -9.34
C VAL A 96 -6.19 5.70 -9.23
N THR A 97 -7.24 5.66 -10.07
CA THR A 97 -8.22 4.58 -10.01
C THR A 97 -7.68 3.29 -10.61
N LEU A 98 -8.25 2.17 -10.18
CA LEU A 98 -7.91 0.86 -10.73
C LEU A 98 -8.17 0.83 -12.25
N ASP A 99 -9.24 1.47 -12.71
CA ASP A 99 -9.54 1.54 -14.15
C ASP A 99 -8.42 2.20 -14.94
N ARG A 100 -7.90 3.31 -14.43
CA ARG A 100 -6.77 4.00 -15.08
C ARG A 100 -5.53 3.12 -15.10
N ILE A 101 -5.30 2.41 -14.03
CA ILE A 101 -4.16 1.48 -13.93
C ILE A 101 -4.30 0.37 -14.96
N LYS A 102 -5.48 -0.22 -15.09
CA LYS A 102 -5.75 -1.30 -16.05
C LYS A 102 -5.56 -0.86 -17.49
N LYS A 103 -5.82 0.39 -17.79
CA LYS A 103 -5.68 0.96 -19.15
C LYS A 103 -4.26 1.37 -19.49
N ASN A 104 -3.36 1.38 -18.52
CA ASN A 104 -1.99 1.84 -18.70
C ASN A 104 -1.07 0.67 -19.09
N GLN A 105 -0.42 0.78 -20.25
CA GLN A 105 0.45 -0.27 -20.78
C GLN A 105 1.61 -0.61 -19.84
N LYS A 106 2.15 0.38 -19.14
CA LYS A 106 3.30 0.22 -18.26
C LYS A 106 2.95 -0.47 -16.93
N LEU A 107 1.66 -0.55 -16.61
CA LEU A 107 1.20 -1.09 -15.32
C LEU A 107 0.51 -2.45 -15.43
N LYS A 108 0.52 -3.06 -16.61
CA LYS A 108 -0.18 -4.33 -16.87
C LYS A 108 0.31 -5.48 -16.01
N GLU A 109 1.57 -5.47 -15.61
CA GLU A 109 2.18 -6.57 -14.85
C GLU A 109 2.10 -6.34 -13.34
N MET A 110 1.49 -5.26 -12.87
CA MET A 110 1.37 -5.02 -11.44
C MET A 110 0.61 -6.13 -10.73
N PRO A 111 1.07 -6.55 -9.54
CA PRO A 111 0.32 -7.53 -8.76
C PRO A 111 -1.11 -7.10 -8.44
N LEU A 112 -1.36 -5.79 -8.38
CA LEU A 112 -2.71 -5.24 -8.18
C LEU A 112 -3.69 -5.79 -9.22
N ILE A 113 -3.23 -5.97 -10.45
CA ILE A 113 -4.03 -6.51 -11.54
C ILE A 113 -3.98 -8.04 -11.56
N LYS A 114 -2.77 -8.59 -11.43
CA LYS A 114 -2.53 -10.04 -11.57
C LYS A 114 -3.04 -10.84 -10.37
N GLN A 115 -3.00 -10.26 -9.18
CA GLN A 115 -3.36 -10.92 -7.93
C GLN A 115 -4.33 -10.04 -7.17
N SER A 116 -5.59 -10.00 -7.60
CA SER A 116 -6.59 -9.07 -7.09
C SER A 116 -6.88 -9.22 -5.59
N ARG A 117 -6.54 -10.35 -4.99
CA ARG A 117 -6.78 -10.61 -3.57
C ARG A 117 -5.57 -10.35 -2.68
N LEU A 118 -4.43 -10.04 -3.27
CA LEU A 118 -3.23 -9.73 -2.51
C LEU A 118 -3.33 -8.31 -1.95
N SER A 119 -3.16 -8.15 -0.64
CA SER A 119 -3.32 -6.86 0.04
C SER A 119 -2.03 -6.10 0.28
N VAL A 120 -0.90 -6.76 0.15
CA VAL A 120 0.43 -6.15 0.31
C VAL A 120 1.29 -6.65 -0.83
N MET A 121 1.79 -5.75 -1.67
CA MET A 121 2.51 -6.17 -2.87
C MET A 121 3.69 -5.27 -3.18
N PRO A 122 4.76 -5.83 -3.76
CA PRO A 122 5.89 -5.03 -4.21
C PRO A 122 5.56 -4.33 -5.52
N LEU A 123 6.19 -3.19 -5.74
CA LEU A 123 6.14 -2.46 -7.00
C LEU A 123 7.55 -2.24 -7.51
N THR A 124 7.72 -2.23 -8.83
CA THR A 124 8.97 -1.77 -9.41
C THR A 124 9.04 -0.25 -9.30
N ILE A 125 10.24 0.30 -9.37
CA ILE A 125 10.41 1.76 -9.35
C ILE A 125 9.69 2.39 -10.55
N ASP A 126 9.69 1.72 -11.69
CA ASP A 126 9.01 2.21 -12.90
C ASP A 126 7.49 2.28 -12.68
N GLU A 127 6.93 1.26 -12.05
CA GLU A 127 5.50 1.26 -11.71
C GLU A 127 5.17 2.37 -10.73
N PHE A 128 5.99 2.56 -9.72
CA PHE A 128 5.79 3.61 -8.72
C PHE A 128 5.82 4.99 -9.38
N ASN A 129 6.80 5.24 -10.23
CA ASN A 129 6.94 6.52 -10.92
C ASN A 129 5.81 6.77 -11.92
N GLU A 130 5.36 5.74 -12.61
CA GLU A 130 4.24 5.86 -13.55
C GLU A 130 2.95 6.27 -12.82
N ILE A 131 2.70 5.65 -11.65
CA ILE A 131 1.54 6.00 -10.84
C ILE A 131 1.63 7.44 -10.33
N LEU A 132 2.82 7.88 -9.89
CA LEU A 132 3.02 9.27 -9.49
C LEU A 132 2.70 10.23 -10.63
N LYS A 133 3.13 9.89 -11.83
CA LYS A 133 2.83 10.69 -13.03
C LYS A 133 1.33 10.77 -13.27
N LEU A 134 0.61 9.64 -13.18
CA LEU A 134 -0.84 9.63 -13.33
C LEU A 134 -1.53 10.45 -12.24
N SER A 135 -0.99 10.49 -11.05
CA SER A 135 -1.58 11.21 -9.92
C SER A 135 -1.55 12.73 -10.10
N ASN A 136 -0.79 13.22 -11.07
CA ASN A 136 -0.73 14.65 -11.38
C ASN A 136 -1.67 15.04 -12.53
N ILE A 137 -2.40 14.09 -13.08
CA ILE A 137 -3.32 14.29 -14.21
C ILE A 137 -4.73 14.01 -13.74
N ASN A 138 -5.60 15.01 -13.90
CA ASN A 138 -7.03 14.87 -13.62
C ASN A 138 -7.73 14.35 -14.88
N GLU A 139 -8.28 13.16 -14.80
CA GLU A 139 -9.08 12.60 -15.89
C GLU A 139 -10.54 12.54 -15.53
#